data_345b4260ba7518ea549707fb5c05abf9
#
_entry.id   345b4260ba7518ea549707fb5c05abf9
#
_cell.length_a   1.000
_cell.length_b   1.000
_cell.length_c   1.000
_cell.angle_alpha   90.00
_cell.angle_beta   90.00
_cell.angle_gamma   90.00
#
_symmetry.space_group_name_H-M   'P 1'
#
loop_
_entity.id
_entity.type
_entity.pdbx_description
1 polymer ?
#
loop_
_entity_poly.entity_id
_entity_poly.type
_entity_poly.pdbx_seq_one_letter_code
_entity_poly.pdbx_strand_id
1 'polypeptide(L)'
;MNLRPLTSLLALFSLLGLKARAADLRVGLIGLDTSHVIAFTKTLNDPKAKDHVPGARVVAVFKGGSPDIPSSANRVEGFTRDLLKYPEIKLYDTVAELVKNVDAVMIESVDGRPHLKYAQEVLPSGKPTFIDKPVGGSLRDSIAIYALAKKHNTPVFSSSSLRQAVQAALKDVKYGELRGATTFGPCDIEPTHPDLYWYGIHACEMLYTVMGTGCVTVQRTHTKNVDVVTGVWADGRVGTVRGNRATKGAYGLTVFGSTNVVSPEIKTGYAPLLRDVVKFFQTRVPPVSAEETLELMAFMEAADESKRRGGAPVKVADVVAANQPR
;
A
#
# COMPACT_ATOMS: atom_id res chain seq x y z
N MET A 1 25.34 74.46 33.97
CA MET A 1 25.24 73.74 32.62
C MET A 1 25.01 72.28 32.92
N ASN A 2 23.71 71.91 32.88
CA ASN A 2 23.32 70.48 33.22
C ASN A 2 23.01 69.73 31.91
N LEU A 3 23.85 68.78 31.59
CA LEU A 3 23.63 67.84 30.50
C LEU A 3 22.77 66.67 30.98
N ARG A 4 21.57 66.48 30.38
CA ARG A 4 20.71 65.32 30.59
C ARG A 4 21.11 64.20 29.60
N PRO A 5 21.19 62.95 30.01
CA PRO A 5 21.40 61.86 29.06
C PRO A 5 20.10 61.42 28.36
N LEU A 6 20.17 61.32 27.04
CA LEU A 6 19.12 60.75 26.19
C LEU A 6 19.15 59.22 26.35
N THR A 7 18.10 58.64 26.92
CA THR A 7 17.87 57.19 26.93
C THR A 7 17.18 56.78 25.63
N SER A 8 17.95 56.10 24.75
CA SER A 8 17.42 55.46 23.54
C SER A 8 16.72 54.17 23.89
N LEU A 9 15.41 54.12 23.72
CA LEU A 9 14.56 52.94 23.87
C LEU A 9 14.67 52.13 22.59
N LEU A 10 15.47 51.04 22.57
CA LEU A 10 15.47 50.05 21.50
C LEU A 10 14.23 49.19 21.63
N ALA A 11 13.25 49.38 20.77
CA ALA A 11 12.10 48.50 20.64
C ALA A 11 12.53 47.21 19.88
N LEU A 12 12.64 46.11 20.62
CA LEU A 12 12.92 44.80 20.08
C LEU A 12 11.63 44.23 19.46
N PHE A 13 11.46 44.40 18.15
CA PHE A 13 10.42 43.70 17.40
C PHE A 13 10.75 42.24 17.30
N SER A 14 10.20 41.39 18.18
CA SER A 14 10.18 39.95 18.02
C SER A 14 9.25 39.58 16.87
N LEU A 15 9.82 39.34 15.69
CA LEU A 15 9.14 38.69 14.58
C LEU A 15 8.83 37.24 15.00
N LEU A 16 7.67 37.03 15.58
CA LEU A 16 7.02 35.73 15.63
C LEU A 16 6.72 35.30 14.19
N GLY A 17 7.65 34.58 13.58
CA GLY A 17 7.45 33.95 12.28
C GLY A 17 6.30 32.97 12.38
N LEU A 18 5.08 33.37 12.07
CA LEU A 18 4.01 32.46 11.71
C LEU A 18 4.53 31.62 10.54
N LYS A 19 4.97 30.39 10.80
CA LYS A 19 5.16 29.40 9.74
C LYS A 19 3.80 29.24 9.06
N ALA A 20 3.62 29.88 7.91
CA ALA A 20 2.45 29.61 7.07
C ALA A 20 2.40 28.10 6.85
N ARG A 21 1.36 27.45 7.34
CA ARG A 21 1.13 26.02 7.08
C ARG A 21 0.99 25.88 5.57
N ALA A 22 1.84 25.08 4.95
CA ALA A 22 1.71 24.78 3.53
C ALA A 22 0.28 24.27 3.28
N ALA A 23 -0.31 24.69 2.17
CA ALA A 23 -1.64 24.21 1.78
C ALA A 23 -1.59 22.67 1.63
N ASP A 24 -2.68 22.02 2.01
CA ASP A 24 -2.81 20.57 1.84
C ASP A 24 -2.71 20.20 0.36
N LEU A 25 -1.99 19.13 0.04
CA LEU A 25 -1.91 18.57 -1.30
C LEU A 25 -3.29 18.10 -1.77
N ARG A 26 -3.65 18.41 -2.99
CA ARG A 26 -4.90 17.96 -3.63
C ARG A 26 -4.72 16.57 -4.16
N VAL A 27 -5.52 15.62 -3.66
CA VAL A 27 -5.43 14.20 -4.03
C VAL A 27 -6.62 13.81 -4.88
N GLY A 28 -6.34 13.04 -5.97
CA GLY A 28 -7.35 12.38 -6.78
C GLY A 28 -7.46 10.91 -6.45
N LEU A 29 -8.68 10.40 -6.27
CA LEU A 29 -8.95 8.96 -6.13
C LEU A 29 -9.49 8.39 -7.44
N ILE A 30 -8.96 7.24 -7.84
CA ILE A 30 -9.38 6.49 -9.03
C ILE A 30 -9.84 5.10 -8.60
N GLY A 31 -11.11 4.73 -8.89
CA GLY A 31 -11.71 3.47 -8.47
C GLY A 31 -12.39 3.58 -7.11
N LEU A 32 -13.73 3.75 -7.12
CA LEU A 32 -14.51 4.05 -5.91
C LEU A 32 -15.28 2.82 -5.42
N ASP A 33 -14.67 1.63 -5.44
CA ASP A 33 -15.32 0.36 -5.17
C ASP A 33 -14.73 -0.42 -3.97
N THR A 34 -13.74 0.16 -3.28
CA THR A 34 -13.19 -0.36 -2.03
C THR A 34 -13.59 0.49 -0.82
N SER A 35 -13.73 -0.13 0.35
CA SER A 35 -13.96 0.61 1.60
C SER A 35 -12.82 1.58 1.97
N HIS A 36 -11.64 1.44 1.35
CA HIS A 36 -10.51 2.34 1.56
C HIS A 36 -10.85 3.76 1.15
N VAL A 37 -11.54 3.99 0.02
CA VAL A 37 -11.87 5.34 -0.45
C VAL A 37 -12.68 6.14 0.57
N ILE A 38 -13.59 5.48 1.29
CA ILE A 38 -14.39 6.12 2.36
C ILE A 38 -13.51 6.38 3.59
N ALA A 39 -12.77 5.36 4.04
CA ALA A 39 -11.93 5.47 5.23
C ALA A 39 -10.79 6.48 5.03
N PHE A 40 -10.12 6.46 3.87
CA PHE A 40 -9.02 7.34 3.54
C PHE A 40 -9.50 8.79 3.40
N THR A 41 -10.61 9.01 2.69
CA THR A 41 -11.21 10.36 2.59
C THR A 41 -11.57 10.90 3.96
N LYS A 42 -12.22 10.11 4.82
CA LYS A 42 -12.53 10.55 6.19
C LYS A 42 -11.27 10.94 6.96
N THR A 43 -10.25 10.09 6.92
CA THR A 43 -8.98 10.32 7.65
C THR A 43 -8.22 11.54 7.12
N LEU A 44 -8.29 11.84 5.82
CA LEU A 44 -7.60 12.98 5.21
C LEU A 44 -8.42 14.28 5.27
N ASN A 45 -9.75 14.23 5.07
CA ASN A 45 -10.59 15.41 4.90
C ASN A 45 -11.29 15.88 6.17
N ASP A 46 -11.53 14.99 7.16
CA ASP A 46 -12.25 15.36 8.39
C ASP A 46 -11.27 15.71 9.52
N PRO A 47 -11.05 17.01 9.83
CA PRO A 47 -10.13 17.39 10.89
C PRO A 47 -10.61 17.00 12.31
N LYS A 48 -11.85 16.53 12.45
CA LYS A 48 -12.42 16.03 13.71
C LYS A 48 -12.29 14.51 13.84
N ALA A 49 -11.85 13.81 12.78
CA ALA A 49 -11.61 12.38 12.86
C ALA A 49 -10.49 12.09 13.87
N LYS A 50 -10.70 11.09 14.75
CA LYS A 50 -9.74 10.71 15.81
C LYS A 50 -8.34 10.41 15.25
N ASP A 51 -8.28 9.90 14.05
CA ASP A 51 -7.08 9.47 13.33
C ASP A 51 -6.74 10.36 12.13
N HIS A 52 -7.20 11.64 12.16
CA HIS A 52 -6.92 12.60 11.09
C HIS A 52 -5.44 12.72 10.75
N VAL A 53 -5.15 12.71 9.46
CA VAL A 53 -3.79 12.89 8.90
C VAL A 53 -3.78 14.15 8.05
N PRO A 54 -3.14 15.23 8.52
CA PRO A 54 -3.07 16.49 7.79
C PRO A 54 -2.02 16.48 6.68
N GLY A 55 -2.10 17.44 5.76
CA GLY A 55 -1.11 17.69 4.71
C GLY A 55 -1.53 17.23 3.32
N ALA A 56 -2.65 16.54 3.22
CA ALA A 56 -3.30 16.19 1.96
C ALA A 56 -4.82 16.12 2.14
N ARG A 57 -5.58 16.30 1.08
CA ARG A 57 -7.04 16.14 1.06
C ARG A 57 -7.50 15.62 -0.28
N VAL A 58 -8.49 14.74 -0.26
CA VAL A 58 -9.19 14.27 -1.44
C VAL A 58 -10.07 15.40 -1.97
N VAL A 59 -9.91 15.75 -3.25
CA VAL A 59 -10.67 16.82 -3.91
C VAL A 59 -11.24 16.42 -5.26
N ALA A 60 -10.79 15.27 -5.79
CA ALA A 60 -11.20 14.79 -7.11
C ALA A 60 -11.37 13.28 -7.07
N VAL A 61 -12.40 12.77 -7.74
CA VAL A 61 -12.68 11.33 -7.81
C VAL A 61 -13.05 10.93 -9.23
N PHE A 62 -12.65 9.70 -9.61
CA PHE A 62 -13.08 9.00 -10.82
C PHE A 62 -13.66 7.65 -10.43
N LYS A 63 -14.85 7.35 -10.91
CA LYS A 63 -15.68 6.25 -10.42
C LYS A 63 -15.03 4.88 -10.58
N GLY A 64 -14.58 4.52 -11.78
CA GLY A 64 -14.07 3.17 -12.07
C GLY A 64 -15.09 2.07 -11.80
N GLY A 65 -14.59 0.95 -11.30
CA GLY A 65 -15.39 -0.23 -10.94
C GLY A 65 -15.28 -1.37 -11.95
N SER A 66 -15.47 -2.60 -11.46
CA SER A 66 -15.43 -3.85 -12.24
C SER A 66 -16.79 -4.55 -12.15
N PRO A 67 -17.59 -4.53 -13.24
CA PRO A 67 -18.96 -5.02 -13.23
C PRO A 67 -19.07 -6.55 -13.05
N ASP A 68 -18.00 -7.28 -13.36
CA ASP A 68 -17.89 -8.73 -13.22
C ASP A 68 -17.48 -9.18 -11.80
N ILE A 69 -17.17 -8.23 -10.91
CA ILE A 69 -16.87 -8.50 -9.50
C ILE A 69 -18.02 -7.97 -8.62
N PRO A 70 -18.82 -8.85 -7.99
CA PRO A 70 -19.96 -8.42 -7.18
C PRO A 70 -19.62 -7.42 -6.09
N SER A 71 -18.46 -7.59 -5.42
CA SER A 71 -18.02 -6.67 -4.37
C SER A 71 -17.62 -5.28 -4.89
N SER A 72 -17.26 -5.13 -6.16
CA SER A 72 -17.07 -3.86 -6.85
C SER A 72 -18.41 -3.28 -7.29
N ALA A 73 -19.14 -4.02 -8.13
CA ALA A 73 -20.39 -3.56 -8.74
C ALA A 73 -21.44 -3.07 -7.72
N ASN A 74 -21.54 -3.76 -6.57
CA ASN A 74 -22.50 -3.43 -5.52
C ASN A 74 -22.09 -2.22 -4.65
N ARG A 75 -20.84 -1.74 -4.72
CA ARG A 75 -20.32 -0.69 -3.83
C ARG A 75 -20.09 0.64 -4.53
N VAL A 76 -19.66 0.62 -5.78
CA VAL A 76 -19.17 1.81 -6.51
C VAL A 76 -20.16 2.98 -6.49
N GLU A 77 -21.46 2.73 -6.70
CA GLU A 77 -22.48 3.78 -6.69
C GLU A 77 -22.71 4.36 -5.29
N GLY A 78 -22.73 3.49 -4.26
CA GLY A 78 -22.91 3.91 -2.87
C GLY A 78 -21.75 4.77 -2.40
N PHE A 79 -20.53 4.30 -2.62
CA PHE A 79 -19.33 5.04 -2.22
C PHE A 79 -19.16 6.34 -2.99
N THR A 80 -19.50 6.37 -4.29
CA THR A 80 -19.52 7.62 -5.06
C THR A 80 -20.46 8.64 -4.42
N ARG A 81 -21.72 8.26 -4.08
CA ARG A 81 -22.66 9.17 -3.41
C ARG A 81 -22.13 9.65 -2.05
N ASP A 82 -21.49 8.76 -1.29
CA ASP A 82 -20.96 9.12 0.04
C ASP A 82 -19.78 10.10 -0.05
N LEU A 83 -18.89 9.92 -1.03
CA LEU A 83 -17.77 10.84 -1.27
C LEU A 83 -18.26 12.21 -1.73
N LEU A 84 -19.28 12.29 -2.56
CA LEU A 84 -19.86 13.56 -3.04
C LEU A 84 -20.64 14.35 -1.96
N LYS A 85 -20.77 13.81 -0.73
CA LYS A 85 -21.23 14.59 0.43
C LYS A 85 -20.18 15.57 0.95
N TYR A 86 -18.91 15.38 0.60
CA TYR A 86 -17.85 16.35 0.87
C TYR A 86 -17.89 17.44 -0.20
N PRO A 87 -18.17 18.71 0.16
CA PRO A 87 -18.44 19.78 -0.83
C PRO A 87 -17.22 20.13 -1.69
N GLU A 88 -16.02 19.80 -1.22
CA GLU A 88 -14.77 20.01 -1.95
C GLU A 88 -14.48 18.93 -3.00
N ILE A 89 -15.17 17.78 -2.98
CA ILE A 89 -14.89 16.66 -3.87
C ILE A 89 -15.68 16.82 -5.16
N LYS A 90 -14.97 16.77 -6.29
CA LYS A 90 -15.55 16.79 -7.65
C LYS A 90 -15.40 15.43 -8.31
N LEU A 91 -16.48 14.93 -8.90
CA LEU A 91 -16.47 13.77 -9.79
C LEU A 91 -16.04 14.19 -11.19
N TYR A 92 -15.13 13.43 -11.79
CA TYR A 92 -14.64 13.60 -13.16
C TYR A 92 -15.04 12.41 -14.02
N ASP A 93 -15.32 12.66 -15.29
CA ASP A 93 -15.73 11.65 -16.25
C ASP A 93 -14.54 10.89 -16.85
N THR A 94 -13.33 11.47 -16.76
CA THR A 94 -12.09 10.86 -17.25
C THR A 94 -10.94 10.99 -16.26
N VAL A 95 -10.04 10.00 -16.27
CA VAL A 95 -8.79 10.03 -15.48
C VAL A 95 -7.93 11.21 -15.91
N ALA A 96 -7.85 11.49 -17.20
CA ALA A 96 -7.06 12.59 -17.74
C ALA A 96 -7.50 13.97 -17.22
N GLU A 97 -8.80 14.20 -17.04
CA GLU A 97 -9.31 15.44 -16.44
C GLU A 97 -9.02 15.50 -14.94
N LEU A 98 -9.23 14.41 -14.21
CA LEU A 98 -8.90 14.33 -12.80
C LEU A 98 -7.43 14.68 -12.57
N VAL A 99 -6.53 14.06 -13.31
CA VAL A 99 -5.07 14.26 -13.17
C VAL A 99 -4.66 15.72 -13.34
N LYS A 100 -5.29 16.49 -14.22
CA LYS A 100 -4.99 17.93 -14.40
C LYS A 100 -5.30 18.78 -13.16
N ASN A 101 -6.20 18.31 -12.30
CA ASN A 101 -6.76 19.09 -11.19
C ASN A 101 -6.22 18.72 -9.81
N VAL A 102 -5.25 17.82 -9.72
CA VAL A 102 -4.70 17.33 -8.46
C VAL A 102 -3.17 17.44 -8.42
N ASP A 103 -2.57 17.25 -7.26
CA ASP A 103 -1.12 17.28 -7.04
C ASP A 103 -0.55 15.87 -6.90
N ALA A 104 -1.36 14.92 -6.44
CA ALA A 104 -1.03 13.51 -6.27
C ALA A 104 -2.24 12.61 -6.58
N VAL A 105 -2.00 11.33 -6.86
CA VAL A 105 -3.06 10.38 -7.22
C VAL A 105 -2.98 9.13 -6.37
N MET A 106 -4.15 8.60 -6.00
CA MET A 106 -4.32 7.27 -5.41
C MET A 106 -5.20 6.43 -6.34
N ILE A 107 -4.70 5.28 -6.77
CA ILE A 107 -5.45 4.28 -7.53
C ILE A 107 -5.93 3.25 -6.52
N GLU A 108 -7.25 3.17 -6.32
CA GLU A 108 -7.87 2.49 -5.18
C GLU A 108 -8.80 1.35 -5.59
N SER A 109 -8.91 1.01 -6.89
CA SER A 109 -9.80 -0.08 -7.31
C SER A 109 -9.56 -1.35 -6.49
N VAL A 110 -10.63 -2.00 -6.03
CA VAL A 110 -10.51 -3.30 -5.34
C VAL A 110 -9.94 -4.38 -6.25
N ASP A 111 -10.18 -4.24 -7.55
CA ASP A 111 -9.68 -5.07 -8.63
C ASP A 111 -8.32 -4.54 -9.12
N GLY A 112 -7.29 -5.38 -9.06
CA GLY A 112 -5.96 -5.02 -9.55
C GLY A 112 -5.83 -4.98 -11.09
N ARG A 113 -6.76 -5.59 -11.82
CA ARG A 113 -6.70 -5.69 -13.30
C ARG A 113 -6.73 -4.33 -14.02
N PRO A 114 -7.58 -3.34 -13.63
CA PRO A 114 -7.56 -2.03 -14.27
C PRO A 114 -6.39 -1.12 -13.85
N HIS A 115 -5.58 -1.49 -12.83
CA HIS A 115 -4.51 -0.63 -12.33
C HIS A 115 -3.48 -0.25 -13.39
N LEU A 116 -3.07 -1.20 -14.25
CA LEU A 116 -2.16 -0.89 -15.36
C LEU A 116 -2.76 0.14 -16.33
N LYS A 117 -4.04 0.01 -16.69
CA LYS A 117 -4.72 0.99 -17.54
C LYS A 117 -4.72 2.38 -16.91
N TYR A 118 -5.08 2.48 -15.63
CA TYR A 118 -5.08 3.77 -14.92
C TYR A 118 -3.66 4.33 -14.76
N ALA A 119 -2.67 3.48 -14.48
CA ALA A 119 -1.27 3.88 -14.43
C ALA A 119 -0.77 4.46 -15.77
N GLN A 120 -1.21 3.90 -16.91
CA GLN A 120 -0.87 4.43 -18.25
C GLN A 120 -1.41 5.85 -18.47
N GLU A 121 -2.54 6.20 -17.87
CA GLU A 121 -3.13 7.54 -17.96
C GLU A 121 -2.52 8.52 -16.92
N VAL A 122 -2.14 8.03 -15.74
CA VAL A 122 -1.67 8.86 -14.62
C VAL A 122 -0.17 9.13 -14.69
N LEU A 123 0.66 8.10 -14.88
CA LEU A 123 2.11 8.19 -14.69
C LEU A 123 2.83 9.13 -15.67
N PRO A 124 2.36 9.34 -16.91
CA PRO A 124 2.94 10.37 -17.80
C PRO A 124 2.86 11.79 -17.23
N SER A 125 2.00 12.06 -16.25
CA SER A 125 1.89 13.37 -15.60
C SER A 125 3.04 13.70 -14.63
N GLY A 126 3.84 12.72 -14.24
CA GLY A 126 4.92 12.87 -13.26
C GLY A 126 4.44 13.04 -11.82
N LYS A 127 3.14 12.93 -11.54
CA LYS A 127 2.57 13.11 -10.19
C LYS A 127 2.82 11.89 -9.33
N PRO A 128 3.24 12.06 -8.06
CA PRO A 128 3.45 10.94 -7.17
C PRO A 128 2.14 10.14 -7.03
N THR A 129 2.24 8.82 -7.17
CA THR A 129 1.08 7.94 -7.27
C THR A 129 1.19 6.79 -6.28
N PHE A 130 0.21 6.68 -5.38
CA PHE A 130 -0.03 5.50 -4.57
C PHE A 130 -0.97 4.57 -5.34
N ILE A 131 -0.66 3.27 -5.36
CA ILE A 131 -1.54 2.25 -5.91
C ILE A 131 -1.89 1.27 -4.80
N ASP A 132 -3.17 1.14 -4.49
CA ASP A 132 -3.62 0.19 -3.47
C ASP A 132 -3.25 -1.25 -3.87
N LYS A 133 -3.21 -2.12 -2.91
CA LYS A 133 -2.89 -3.53 -3.13
C LYS A 133 -4.06 -4.28 -3.84
N PRO A 134 -3.78 -5.22 -4.72
CA PRO A 134 -2.46 -5.50 -5.32
C PRO A 134 -2.07 -4.41 -6.32
N VAL A 135 -0.78 -4.15 -6.47
CA VAL A 135 -0.29 -3.10 -7.38
C VAL A 135 -0.73 -3.31 -8.84
N GLY A 136 -0.97 -4.55 -9.24
CA GLY A 136 -1.49 -4.94 -10.56
C GLY A 136 -2.25 -6.25 -10.48
N GLY A 137 -3.04 -6.57 -11.49
CA GLY A 137 -3.83 -7.80 -11.59
C GLY A 137 -2.99 -9.07 -11.83
N SER A 138 -1.72 -8.91 -12.18
CA SER A 138 -0.74 -9.96 -12.40
C SER A 138 0.67 -9.48 -12.11
N LEU A 139 1.65 -10.40 -11.98
CA LEU A 139 3.05 -10.03 -11.89
C LEU A 139 3.51 -9.25 -13.14
N ARG A 140 3.05 -9.65 -14.33
CA ARG A 140 3.34 -8.95 -15.59
C ARG A 140 2.86 -7.50 -15.58
N ASP A 141 1.62 -7.26 -15.14
CA ASP A 141 1.07 -5.90 -15.03
C ASP A 141 1.84 -5.07 -14.00
N SER A 142 2.22 -5.69 -12.89
CA SER A 142 3.02 -5.04 -11.84
C SER A 142 4.39 -4.60 -12.36
N ILE A 143 5.09 -5.46 -13.13
CA ILE A 143 6.35 -5.13 -13.81
C ILE A 143 6.13 -3.98 -14.81
N ALA A 144 5.05 -4.03 -15.60
CA ALA A 144 4.73 -2.99 -16.58
C ALA A 144 4.46 -1.63 -15.91
N ILE A 145 3.75 -1.61 -14.77
CA ILE A 145 3.48 -0.38 -13.99
C ILE A 145 4.79 0.25 -13.53
N TYR A 146 5.71 -0.52 -12.92
CA TYR A 146 6.99 0.04 -12.46
C TYR A 146 7.93 0.40 -13.60
N ALA A 147 7.89 -0.32 -14.73
CA ALA A 147 8.62 0.08 -15.94
C ALA A 147 8.11 1.42 -16.50
N LEU A 148 6.80 1.62 -16.51
CA LEU A 148 6.16 2.87 -16.91
C LEU A 148 6.50 4.01 -15.94
N ALA A 149 6.48 3.77 -14.64
CA ALA A 149 6.88 4.71 -13.60
C ALA A 149 8.34 5.18 -13.81
N LYS A 150 9.24 4.24 -14.05
CA LYS A 150 10.66 4.53 -14.38
C LYS A 150 10.78 5.34 -15.66
N LYS A 151 10.07 4.95 -16.74
CA LYS A 151 10.07 5.66 -18.03
C LYS A 151 9.69 7.13 -17.88
N HIS A 152 8.72 7.45 -17.06
CA HIS A 152 8.20 8.81 -16.84
C HIS A 152 8.81 9.53 -15.63
N ASN A 153 9.80 8.93 -14.96
CA ASN A 153 10.38 9.44 -13.71
C ASN A 153 9.31 9.83 -12.68
N THR A 154 8.25 9.00 -12.60
CA THR A 154 7.12 9.20 -11.68
C THR A 154 7.29 8.29 -10.49
N PRO A 155 7.37 8.82 -9.26
CA PRO A 155 7.47 7.99 -8.08
C PRO A 155 6.15 7.26 -7.83
N VAL A 156 6.25 5.96 -7.55
CA VAL A 156 5.13 5.06 -7.27
C VAL A 156 5.47 4.17 -6.08
N PHE A 157 4.51 3.90 -5.22
CA PHE A 157 4.57 2.75 -4.31
C PHE A 157 3.19 2.15 -4.08
N SER A 158 3.19 0.91 -3.60
CA SER A 158 2.02 0.16 -3.18
C SER A 158 2.31 -0.46 -1.83
N SER A 159 1.30 -0.57 -0.98
CA SER A 159 1.43 -1.21 0.33
C SER A 159 0.08 -1.60 0.92
N SER A 160 0.06 -2.68 1.69
CA SER A 160 -1.01 -2.96 2.64
C SER A 160 -0.79 -2.17 3.93
N SER A 161 -1.85 -1.72 4.59
CA SER A 161 -1.79 -1.10 5.92
C SER A 161 -1.22 -2.02 7.01
N LEU A 162 -1.13 -3.33 6.74
CA LEU A 162 -0.53 -4.28 7.67
C LEU A 162 1.00 -4.16 7.75
N ARG A 163 1.65 -3.58 6.75
CA ARG A 163 3.08 -3.22 6.82
C ARG A 163 3.35 -2.33 8.03
N GLN A 164 2.62 -1.23 8.14
CA GLN A 164 2.78 -0.29 9.25
C GLN A 164 2.38 -0.90 10.59
N ALA A 165 1.37 -1.79 10.58
CA ALA A 165 0.98 -2.53 11.79
C ALA A 165 2.10 -3.45 12.30
N VAL A 166 2.78 -4.17 11.40
CA VAL A 166 3.96 -5.00 11.72
C VAL A 166 5.12 -4.15 12.20
N GLN A 167 5.46 -3.08 11.49
CA GLN A 167 6.53 -2.16 11.89
C GLN A 167 6.31 -1.58 13.30
N ALA A 168 5.07 -1.17 13.60
CA ALA A 168 4.71 -0.67 14.92
C ALA A 168 4.80 -1.76 16.01
N ALA A 169 4.34 -2.98 15.69
CA ALA A 169 4.35 -4.10 16.61
C ALA A 169 5.78 -4.59 16.96
N LEU A 170 6.73 -4.41 16.06
CA LEU A 170 8.12 -4.86 16.24
C LEU A 170 9.09 -3.75 16.67
N LYS A 171 8.65 -2.49 16.73
CA LYS A 171 9.51 -1.32 16.93
C LYS A 171 10.50 -1.44 18.10
N ASP A 172 10.05 -1.96 19.25
CA ASP A 172 10.86 -2.06 20.46
C ASP A 172 11.09 -3.53 20.90
N VAL A 173 10.77 -4.48 19.99
CA VAL A 173 10.85 -5.91 20.28
C VAL A 173 12.25 -6.44 19.97
N LYS A 174 12.89 -7.09 20.94
CA LYS A 174 14.22 -7.69 20.79
C LYS A 174 14.10 -9.19 20.54
N TYR A 175 14.59 -9.64 19.41
CA TYR A 175 14.63 -11.07 19.04
C TYR A 175 16.02 -11.53 18.55
N GLY A 176 17.01 -10.63 18.54
CA GLY A 176 18.35 -10.92 18.03
C GLY A 176 18.41 -10.93 16.50
N GLU A 177 19.26 -11.78 15.92
CA GLU A 177 19.29 -11.97 14.46
C GLU A 177 18.03 -12.68 13.98
N LEU A 178 17.45 -12.20 12.88
CA LEU A 178 16.27 -12.81 12.25
C LEU A 178 16.64 -14.19 11.65
N ARG A 179 15.93 -15.22 12.06
CA ARG A 179 16.07 -16.60 11.54
C ARG A 179 14.93 -16.98 10.62
N GLY A 180 13.76 -16.36 10.81
CA GLY A 180 12.57 -16.59 9.99
C GLY A 180 11.34 -15.92 10.59
N ALA A 181 10.22 -16.01 9.86
CA ALA A 181 8.94 -15.53 10.34
C ALA A 181 7.78 -16.37 9.80
N THR A 182 6.69 -16.39 10.55
CA THR A 182 5.40 -16.95 10.12
C THR A 182 4.34 -15.88 10.24
N THR A 183 3.57 -15.66 9.19
CA THR A 183 2.42 -14.77 9.17
C THR A 183 1.15 -15.51 8.83
N PHE A 184 0.01 -15.00 9.27
CA PHE A 184 -1.28 -15.56 8.88
C PHE A 184 -2.35 -14.49 8.76
N GLY A 185 -3.38 -14.80 7.98
CA GLY A 185 -4.54 -13.93 7.80
C GLY A 185 -5.64 -14.56 6.96
N PRO A 186 -6.73 -13.85 6.71
CA PRO A 186 -7.74 -14.21 5.72
C PRO A 186 -7.10 -14.39 4.34
N CYS A 187 -7.63 -15.34 3.56
CA CYS A 187 -7.14 -15.63 2.21
C CYS A 187 -8.30 -16.06 1.31
N ASP A 188 -9.37 -15.24 1.29
CA ASP A 188 -10.47 -15.44 0.38
C ASP A 188 -9.98 -15.35 -1.07
N ILE A 189 -10.51 -16.23 -1.92
CA ILE A 189 -10.16 -16.31 -3.34
C ILE A 189 -11.23 -15.56 -4.14
N GLU A 190 -10.78 -14.70 -5.04
CA GLU A 190 -11.61 -14.10 -6.08
C GLU A 190 -11.29 -14.80 -7.41
N PRO A 191 -12.25 -15.47 -8.06
CA PRO A 191 -11.98 -16.29 -9.25
C PRO A 191 -11.35 -15.54 -10.43
N THR A 192 -11.51 -14.22 -10.47
CA THR A 192 -10.95 -13.36 -11.52
C THR A 192 -9.47 -12.99 -11.29
N HIS A 193 -8.90 -13.36 -10.14
CA HIS A 193 -7.54 -13.02 -9.72
C HIS A 193 -6.71 -14.28 -9.43
N PRO A 194 -5.37 -14.18 -9.46
CA PRO A 194 -4.50 -15.17 -8.83
C PRO A 194 -4.85 -15.31 -7.35
N ASP A 195 -4.78 -16.53 -6.82
CA ASP A 195 -5.37 -16.90 -5.53
C ASP A 195 -4.99 -15.99 -4.35
N LEU A 196 -3.69 -15.64 -4.25
CA LEU A 196 -3.19 -14.86 -3.10
C LEU A 196 -3.38 -13.35 -3.26
N TYR A 197 -3.68 -12.87 -4.45
CA TYR A 197 -3.74 -11.42 -4.76
C TYR A 197 -4.90 -10.71 -4.07
N TRP A 198 -6.03 -11.41 -3.81
CA TRP A 198 -7.23 -10.79 -3.26
C TRP A 198 -7.09 -10.42 -1.78
N TYR A 199 -6.91 -11.42 -0.90
CA TYR A 199 -6.72 -11.23 0.54
C TYR A 199 -5.38 -11.78 1.05
N GLY A 200 -4.85 -12.83 0.45
CA GLY A 200 -3.58 -13.44 0.86
C GLY A 200 -2.39 -12.47 0.84
N ILE A 201 -2.45 -11.48 -0.04
CA ILE A 201 -1.45 -10.41 -0.16
C ILE A 201 -1.15 -9.71 1.17
N HIS A 202 -2.15 -9.54 2.04
CA HIS A 202 -1.94 -8.90 3.34
C HIS A 202 -0.96 -9.69 4.23
N ALA A 203 -1.12 -11.01 4.31
CA ALA A 203 -0.20 -11.85 5.07
C ALA A 203 1.18 -11.95 4.38
N CYS A 204 1.23 -11.96 3.05
CA CYS A 204 2.48 -11.88 2.28
C CYS A 204 3.22 -10.56 2.55
N GLU A 205 2.52 -9.43 2.57
CA GLU A 205 3.08 -8.11 2.89
C GLU A 205 3.65 -8.07 4.32
N MET A 206 2.93 -8.65 5.29
CA MET A 206 3.43 -8.80 6.67
C MET A 206 4.72 -9.61 6.70
N LEU A 207 4.81 -10.70 5.92
CA LEU A 207 6.01 -11.53 5.84
C LEU A 207 7.18 -10.73 5.28
N TYR A 208 6.99 -10.06 4.14
CA TYR A 208 8.03 -9.23 3.51
C TYR A 208 8.46 -8.04 4.36
N THR A 209 7.56 -7.47 5.17
CA THR A 209 7.91 -6.42 6.15
C THR A 209 8.96 -6.89 7.14
N VAL A 210 8.97 -8.18 7.51
CA VAL A 210 9.93 -8.77 8.45
C VAL A 210 11.15 -9.34 7.73
N MET A 211 10.91 -10.10 6.65
CA MET A 211 11.95 -10.89 5.97
C MET A 211 12.77 -10.06 4.98
N GLY A 212 12.20 -8.98 4.42
CA GLY A 212 12.78 -8.25 3.30
C GLY A 212 12.85 -9.09 2.02
N THR A 213 13.57 -8.57 1.03
CA THR A 213 13.84 -9.25 -0.25
C THR A 213 14.84 -10.39 -0.15
N GLY A 214 14.98 -11.17 -1.22
CA GLY A 214 15.95 -12.26 -1.34
C GLY A 214 15.35 -13.67 -1.26
N CYS A 215 14.03 -13.81 -1.43
CA CYS A 215 13.39 -15.12 -1.54
C CYS A 215 13.79 -15.82 -2.85
N VAL A 216 14.34 -17.03 -2.74
CA VAL A 216 14.84 -17.79 -3.92
C VAL A 216 13.90 -18.89 -4.38
N THR A 217 13.19 -19.55 -3.44
CA THR A 217 12.24 -20.62 -3.78
C THR A 217 10.98 -20.50 -2.95
N VAL A 218 9.84 -20.89 -3.56
CA VAL A 218 8.53 -20.90 -2.91
C VAL A 218 7.85 -22.24 -3.14
N GLN A 219 7.22 -22.76 -2.09
CA GLN A 219 6.41 -23.96 -2.13
C GLN A 219 5.06 -23.71 -1.48
N ARG A 220 3.97 -24.25 -2.05
CA ARG A 220 2.60 -24.07 -1.53
C ARG A 220 1.89 -25.40 -1.34
N THR A 221 1.37 -25.61 -0.13
CA THR A 221 0.33 -26.60 0.16
C THR A 221 -1.02 -25.91 0.10
N HIS A 222 -1.91 -26.40 -0.75
CA HIS A 222 -3.25 -25.85 -0.94
C HIS A 222 -4.32 -26.85 -0.56
N THR A 223 -5.32 -26.39 0.18
CA THR A 223 -6.58 -27.12 0.45
C THR A 223 -7.76 -26.18 0.26
N LYS A 224 -8.98 -26.72 0.28
CA LYS A 224 -10.21 -25.90 0.19
C LYS A 224 -10.22 -24.73 1.20
N ASN A 225 -9.72 -24.94 2.42
CA ASN A 225 -9.87 -23.99 3.53
C ASN A 225 -8.59 -23.26 3.89
N VAL A 226 -7.43 -23.73 3.44
CA VAL A 226 -6.13 -23.26 3.91
C VAL A 226 -5.11 -23.28 2.79
N ASP A 227 -4.29 -22.26 2.75
CA ASP A 227 -3.00 -22.26 2.08
C ASP A 227 -1.87 -22.16 3.10
N VAL A 228 -0.80 -22.92 2.87
CA VAL A 228 0.48 -22.73 3.55
C VAL A 228 1.54 -22.53 2.47
N VAL A 229 2.13 -21.35 2.47
CA VAL A 229 3.19 -20.97 1.52
C VAL A 229 4.49 -20.83 2.29
N THR A 230 5.52 -21.57 1.87
CA THR A 230 6.85 -21.51 2.47
C THR A 230 7.84 -20.93 1.45
N GLY A 231 8.55 -19.88 1.83
CA GLY A 231 9.65 -19.31 1.08
C GLY A 231 10.98 -19.57 1.75
N VAL A 232 12.03 -19.81 0.95
CA VAL A 232 13.42 -19.92 1.40
C VAL A 232 14.21 -18.74 0.84
N TRP A 233 14.86 -17.99 1.71
CA TRP A 233 15.71 -16.87 1.36
C TRP A 233 17.14 -17.31 1.04
N ALA A 234 17.87 -16.53 0.26
CA ALA A 234 19.23 -16.84 -0.19
C ALA A 234 20.22 -17.03 0.97
N ASP A 235 19.98 -16.42 2.12
CA ASP A 235 20.76 -16.54 3.34
C ASP A 235 20.35 -17.71 4.26
N GLY A 236 19.43 -18.56 3.79
CA GLY A 236 18.92 -19.73 4.50
C GLY A 236 17.75 -19.47 5.45
N ARG A 237 17.30 -18.23 5.61
CA ARG A 237 16.09 -17.93 6.39
C ARG A 237 14.86 -18.56 5.72
N VAL A 238 13.87 -18.93 6.54
CA VAL A 238 12.61 -19.51 6.08
C VAL A 238 11.45 -18.64 6.53
N GLY A 239 10.58 -18.28 5.60
CA GLY A 239 9.36 -17.52 5.86
C GLY A 239 8.11 -18.32 5.48
N THR A 240 7.05 -18.21 6.27
CA THR A 240 5.80 -18.94 6.03
C THR A 240 4.60 -18.01 6.08
N VAL A 241 3.70 -18.16 5.11
CA VAL A 241 2.38 -17.52 5.10
C VAL A 241 1.31 -18.60 5.27
N ARG A 242 0.38 -18.39 6.22
CA ARG A 242 -0.81 -19.21 6.35
C ARG A 242 -2.05 -18.39 5.99
N GLY A 243 -2.68 -18.72 4.88
CA GLY A 243 -3.95 -18.15 4.45
C GLY A 243 -5.12 -18.99 4.92
N ASN A 244 -6.11 -18.38 5.60
CA ASN A 244 -7.30 -19.06 6.14
C ASN A 244 -8.56 -18.58 5.43
N ARG A 245 -9.45 -19.49 5.02
CA ARG A 245 -10.72 -19.19 4.35
C ARG A 245 -11.95 -19.54 5.17
N ALA A 246 -11.86 -20.48 6.08
CA ALA A 246 -13.00 -21.00 6.83
C ALA A 246 -13.20 -20.36 8.22
N THR A 247 -12.32 -19.44 8.62
CA THR A 247 -12.39 -18.76 9.92
C THR A 247 -12.51 -17.26 9.76
N LYS A 248 -13.34 -16.61 10.60
CA LYS A 248 -13.34 -15.15 10.71
C LYS A 248 -11.95 -14.69 11.14
N GLY A 249 -11.29 -13.91 10.26
CA GLY A 249 -9.88 -13.77 10.28
C GLY A 249 -9.36 -12.75 11.27
N ALA A 250 -8.34 -13.16 12.00
CA ALA A 250 -7.34 -12.26 12.58
C ALA A 250 -6.07 -12.34 11.75
N TYR A 251 -5.28 -11.26 11.76
CA TYR A 251 -3.91 -11.25 11.28
C TYR A 251 -2.97 -11.53 12.44
N GLY A 252 -1.90 -12.27 12.19
CA GLY A 252 -0.90 -12.54 13.19
C GLY A 252 0.48 -12.79 12.61
N LEU A 253 1.47 -12.66 13.50
CA LEU A 253 2.89 -12.74 13.17
C LEU A 253 3.63 -13.47 14.29
N THR A 254 4.53 -14.36 13.92
CA THR A 254 5.58 -14.89 14.81
C THR A 254 6.94 -14.68 14.15
N VAL A 255 7.87 -14.06 14.87
CA VAL A 255 9.25 -13.84 14.45
C VAL A 255 10.15 -14.79 15.22
N PHE A 256 10.98 -15.54 14.50
CA PHE A 256 11.98 -16.44 15.05
C PHE A 256 13.34 -15.76 15.00
N GLY A 257 13.83 -15.33 16.13
CA GLY A 257 15.13 -14.70 16.27
C GLY A 257 16.16 -15.61 16.94
N SER A 258 17.42 -15.17 16.96
CA SER A 258 18.51 -15.94 17.58
C SER A 258 18.44 -15.96 19.11
N THR A 259 17.76 -15.00 19.73
CA THR A 259 17.64 -14.89 21.20
C THR A 259 16.23 -15.15 21.70
N ASN A 260 15.21 -14.80 20.92
CA ASN A 260 13.80 -14.97 21.31
C ASN A 260 12.92 -15.34 20.13
N VAL A 261 11.81 -16.03 20.43
CA VAL A 261 10.65 -16.17 19.53
C VAL A 261 9.56 -15.23 20.05
N VAL A 262 9.03 -14.37 19.19
CA VAL A 262 8.06 -13.35 19.58
C VAL A 262 6.83 -13.36 18.70
N SER A 263 5.66 -13.19 19.31
CA SER A 263 4.37 -13.10 18.61
C SER A 263 3.64 -11.85 19.10
N PRO A 264 3.97 -10.67 18.54
CA PRO A 264 3.36 -9.42 18.96
C PRO A 264 1.91 -9.32 18.49
N GLU A 265 1.10 -8.55 19.21
CA GLU A 265 -0.26 -8.18 18.79
C GLU A 265 -0.19 -7.25 17.58
N ILE A 266 -0.97 -7.57 16.52
CA ILE A 266 -1.07 -6.76 15.31
C ILE A 266 -2.31 -5.85 15.42
N LYS A 267 -2.08 -4.56 15.64
CA LYS A 267 -3.14 -3.54 15.69
C LYS A 267 -3.34 -2.91 14.32
N THR A 268 -4.45 -3.24 13.68
CA THR A 268 -4.78 -2.76 12.33
C THR A 268 -5.31 -1.32 12.36
N GLY A 269 -5.11 -0.58 11.27
CA GLY A 269 -5.62 0.78 11.08
C GLY A 269 -4.99 1.44 9.85
N TYR A 270 -5.66 2.45 9.31
CA TYR A 270 -5.23 3.09 8.06
C TYR A 270 -4.38 4.35 8.26
N ALA A 271 -4.52 5.04 9.39
CA ALA A 271 -3.80 6.30 9.61
C ALA A 271 -2.26 6.17 9.52
N PRO A 272 -1.61 5.09 9.99
CA PRO A 272 -0.18 4.91 9.77
C PRO A 272 0.20 4.84 8.28
N LEU A 273 -0.54 4.08 7.46
CA LEU A 273 -0.34 4.04 6.02
C LEU A 273 -0.53 5.42 5.39
N LEU A 274 -1.61 6.13 5.74
CA LEU A 274 -1.88 7.45 5.18
C LEU A 274 -0.84 8.50 5.57
N ARG A 275 -0.21 8.40 6.75
CA ARG A 275 0.95 9.24 7.08
C ARG A 275 2.13 9.00 6.13
N ASP A 276 2.40 7.73 5.78
CA ASP A 276 3.44 7.39 4.82
C ASP A 276 3.06 7.85 3.40
N VAL A 277 1.79 7.73 2.99
CA VAL A 277 1.27 8.23 1.71
C VAL A 277 1.43 9.76 1.62
N VAL A 278 1.01 10.51 2.64
CA VAL A 278 1.15 11.97 2.65
C VAL A 278 2.61 12.39 2.63
N LYS A 279 3.46 11.76 3.44
CA LYS A 279 4.91 11.99 3.43
C LYS A 279 5.50 11.69 2.04
N PHE A 280 5.13 10.58 1.43
CA PHE A 280 5.56 10.22 0.09
C PHE A 280 5.13 11.28 -0.95
N PHE A 281 3.90 11.75 -0.91
CA PHE A 281 3.43 12.80 -1.82
C PHE A 281 4.23 14.10 -1.67
N GLN A 282 4.61 14.47 -0.44
CA GLN A 282 5.40 15.65 -0.14
C GLN A 282 6.88 15.51 -0.55
N THR A 283 7.47 14.35 -0.30
CA THR A 283 8.92 14.13 -0.49
C THR A 283 9.26 13.48 -1.82
N ARG A 284 8.30 12.84 -2.46
CA ARG A 284 8.45 12.00 -3.67
C ARG A 284 9.34 10.76 -3.45
N VAL A 285 9.61 10.38 -2.19
CA VAL A 285 10.43 9.22 -1.84
C VAL A 285 9.51 8.07 -1.41
N PRO A 286 9.42 6.97 -2.20
CA PRO A 286 8.62 5.81 -1.86
C PRO A 286 9.09 5.15 -0.56
N PRO A 287 8.19 4.84 0.38
CA PRO A 287 8.55 4.12 1.62
C PRO A 287 8.79 2.62 1.40
N VAL A 288 8.30 2.09 0.29
CA VAL A 288 8.50 0.70 -0.15
C VAL A 288 9.10 0.74 -1.54
N SER A 289 10.18 -0.01 -1.76
CA SER A 289 10.86 -0.02 -3.05
C SER A 289 10.06 -0.80 -4.12
N ALA A 290 10.29 -0.47 -5.39
CA ALA A 290 9.75 -1.24 -6.51
C ALA A 290 10.22 -2.70 -6.47
N GLU A 291 11.49 -2.92 -6.09
CA GLU A 291 12.10 -4.25 -5.98
C GLU A 291 11.35 -5.11 -4.96
N GLU A 292 11.10 -4.58 -3.76
CA GLU A 292 10.39 -5.31 -2.72
C GLU A 292 8.94 -5.62 -3.14
N THR A 293 8.23 -4.66 -3.72
CA THR A 293 6.86 -4.88 -4.20
C THR A 293 6.84 -5.94 -5.32
N LEU A 294 7.77 -5.88 -6.28
CA LEU A 294 7.82 -6.84 -7.37
C LEU A 294 8.21 -8.24 -6.90
N GLU A 295 9.13 -8.35 -5.92
CA GLU A 295 9.48 -9.67 -5.36
C GLU A 295 8.31 -10.26 -4.55
N LEU A 296 7.56 -9.44 -3.78
CA LEU A 296 6.34 -9.89 -3.12
C LEU A 296 5.31 -10.41 -4.13
N MET A 297 5.10 -9.71 -5.25
CA MET A 297 4.21 -10.17 -6.31
C MET A 297 4.72 -11.47 -6.96
N ALA A 298 6.03 -11.60 -7.17
CA ALA A 298 6.67 -12.80 -7.69
C ALA A 298 6.58 -14.00 -6.71
N PHE A 299 6.67 -13.74 -5.41
CA PHE A 299 6.45 -14.76 -4.38
C PHE A 299 5.03 -15.34 -4.47
N MET A 300 4.02 -14.50 -4.63
CA MET A 300 2.63 -14.96 -4.79
C MET A 300 2.42 -15.71 -6.10
N GLU A 301 2.99 -15.23 -7.21
CA GLU A 301 2.94 -15.92 -8.50
C GLU A 301 3.66 -17.29 -8.43
N ALA A 302 4.82 -17.37 -7.75
CA ALA A 302 5.54 -18.62 -7.54
C ALA A 302 4.73 -19.59 -6.66
N ALA A 303 3.97 -19.10 -5.69
CA ALA A 303 3.06 -19.90 -4.88
C ALA A 303 1.91 -20.48 -5.73
N ASP A 304 1.34 -19.71 -6.65
CA ASP A 304 0.31 -20.18 -7.56
C ASP A 304 0.86 -21.21 -8.56
N GLU A 305 2.08 -20.99 -9.06
CA GLU A 305 2.76 -21.98 -9.90
C GLU A 305 3.09 -23.26 -9.14
N SER A 306 3.52 -23.15 -7.88
CA SER A 306 3.73 -24.32 -7.01
C SER A 306 2.45 -25.14 -6.85
N LYS A 307 1.30 -24.47 -6.63
CA LYS A 307 -0.02 -25.14 -6.60
C LYS A 307 -0.31 -25.87 -7.92
N ARG A 308 -0.09 -25.24 -9.07
CA ARG A 308 -0.28 -25.87 -10.40
C ARG A 308 0.61 -27.10 -10.60
N ARG A 309 1.78 -27.13 -9.97
CA ARG A 309 2.75 -28.25 -9.99
C ARG A 309 2.56 -29.23 -8.84
N GLY A 310 1.39 -29.28 -8.20
CA GLY A 310 1.10 -30.21 -7.12
C GLY A 310 1.89 -29.98 -5.83
N GLY A 311 2.34 -28.74 -5.60
CA GLY A 311 3.10 -28.33 -4.42
C GLY A 311 4.63 -28.44 -4.59
N ALA A 312 5.14 -28.61 -5.81
CA ALA A 312 6.58 -28.64 -6.06
C ALA A 312 7.19 -27.24 -5.82
N PRO A 313 8.47 -27.17 -5.35
CA PRO A 313 9.18 -25.90 -5.21
C PRO A 313 9.33 -25.18 -6.56
N VAL A 314 9.19 -23.84 -6.54
CA VAL A 314 9.31 -22.97 -7.71
C VAL A 314 10.34 -21.87 -7.40
N LYS A 315 11.25 -21.62 -8.33
CA LYS A 315 12.20 -20.51 -8.20
C LYS A 315 11.51 -19.16 -8.51
N VAL A 316 11.70 -18.19 -7.65
CA VAL A 316 11.17 -16.83 -7.84
C VAL A 316 11.70 -16.22 -9.14
N ALA A 317 12.99 -16.42 -9.45
CA ALA A 317 13.60 -15.93 -10.68
C ALA A 317 12.94 -16.47 -11.96
N ASP A 318 12.46 -17.73 -11.95
CA ASP A 318 11.82 -18.34 -13.12
C ASP A 318 10.48 -17.67 -13.44
N VAL A 319 9.68 -17.36 -12.41
CA VAL A 319 8.40 -16.67 -12.61
C VAL A 319 8.60 -15.20 -13.01
N VAL A 320 9.63 -14.53 -12.47
CA VAL A 320 9.99 -13.17 -12.90
C VAL A 320 10.40 -13.18 -14.38
N ALA A 321 11.24 -14.12 -14.80
CA ALA A 321 11.68 -14.24 -16.20
C ALA A 321 10.49 -14.51 -17.15
N ALA A 322 9.55 -15.36 -16.75
CA ALA A 322 8.35 -15.70 -17.54
C ALA A 322 7.36 -14.53 -17.69
N ASN A 323 7.41 -13.54 -16.80
CA ASN A 323 6.49 -12.41 -16.76
C ASN A 323 7.08 -11.10 -17.28
N GLN A 324 8.32 -11.09 -17.78
CA GLN A 324 8.89 -9.90 -18.43
C GLN A 324 8.03 -9.48 -19.65
N PRO A 325 7.87 -8.18 -19.89
CA PRO A 325 7.27 -7.69 -21.13
C PRO A 325 8.03 -8.25 -22.35
N ARG A 326 7.27 -8.73 -23.33
CA ARG A 326 7.84 -9.16 -24.63
C ARG A 326 8.14 -7.97 -25.48
#